data_f9de295366837e22c8457f4dccda363b
#
_entry.id   f9de295366837e22c8457f4dccda363b
#
_cell.length_a   1.000
_cell.length_b   1.000
_cell.length_c   1.000
_cell.angle_alpha   90.00
_cell.angle_beta   90.00
_cell.angle_gamma   90.00
#
_symmetry.space_group_name_H-M   'P 1'
#
loop_
_entity.id
_entity.type
_entity.pdbx_description
1 polymer ?
#
loop_
_entity_poly.entity_id
_entity_poly.type
_entity_poly.pdbx_seq_one_letter_code
_entity_poly.pdbx_strand_id
1 'polypeptide(L)'
;KDGIGFLNIDNAWIREYPIQNTCRIVTYGTHAAADYRIKDIVYSKQGASFKIHVKGVDYAFHTKLLGKHNVVNIAAGIAVAHCLGIELSVLQELTKHLPYVEHRLQLRPTSSYTMLDDAYNSNVEGATYALEVLAKMEGKHIVVTPGFLDLGDMEENAHILLGKQLAQVADEVILVGQHQSKHIVEGLQQAQYDSRHVYVCENIQEAFELLKQLATKDSVVLFENDLPDAFNH
;
A
#
# COMPACT_ATOMS: atom_id res chain seq x y z
N LYS A 1 -32.62 13.75 10.38
CA LYS A 1 -32.31 15.19 10.25
C LYS A 1 -31.05 15.58 11.00
N ASP A 2 -30.59 14.78 11.99
CA ASP A 2 -29.48 15.14 12.88
C ASP A 2 -28.18 14.34 12.59
N GLY A 3 -28.09 13.73 11.43
CA GLY A 3 -26.92 12.95 11.00
C GLY A 3 -25.78 13.83 10.48
N ILE A 4 -24.56 13.29 10.49
CA ILE A 4 -23.38 13.89 9.87
C ILE A 4 -22.91 12.95 8.75
N GLY A 5 -22.78 13.46 7.54
CA GLY A 5 -22.16 12.75 6.42
C GLY A 5 -20.64 13.00 6.39
N PHE A 6 -19.82 11.96 6.29
CA PHE A 6 -18.38 12.09 6.13
C PHE A 6 -17.98 11.68 4.72
N LEU A 7 -17.29 12.57 4.00
CA LEU A 7 -17.00 12.41 2.59
C LEU A 7 -15.50 12.49 2.31
N ASN A 8 -14.97 11.47 1.64
CA ASN A 8 -13.61 11.49 1.10
C ASN A 8 -13.58 12.32 -0.20
N ILE A 9 -13.10 13.55 -0.12
CA ILE A 9 -13.02 14.45 -1.27
C ILE A 9 -11.75 14.32 -2.10
N ASP A 10 -10.89 13.32 -1.83
CA ASP A 10 -9.85 12.92 -2.76
C ASP A 10 -10.44 12.26 -4.01
N ASN A 11 -11.59 11.60 -3.86
CA ASN A 11 -12.34 11.05 -4.98
C ASN A 11 -13.09 12.16 -5.72
N ALA A 12 -12.78 12.35 -7.02
CA ALA A 12 -13.38 13.39 -7.84
C ALA A 12 -14.91 13.25 -7.98
N TRP A 13 -15.40 12.01 -8.12
CA TRP A 13 -16.84 11.74 -8.23
C TRP A 13 -17.60 12.18 -6.98
N ILE A 14 -17.04 11.90 -5.78
CA ILE A 14 -17.64 12.33 -4.51
C ILE A 14 -17.59 13.85 -4.38
N ARG A 15 -16.47 14.46 -4.74
CA ARG A 15 -16.25 15.90 -4.65
C ARG A 15 -17.18 16.69 -5.58
N GLU A 16 -17.44 16.16 -6.78
CA GLU A 16 -18.23 16.83 -7.82
C GLU A 16 -19.73 16.48 -7.74
N TYR A 17 -20.08 15.45 -6.96
CA TYR A 17 -21.48 15.04 -6.82
C TYR A 17 -22.30 16.07 -6.05
N PRO A 18 -23.43 16.56 -6.62
CA PRO A 18 -24.28 17.51 -5.94
C PRO A 18 -24.97 16.87 -4.74
N ILE A 19 -24.56 17.25 -3.54
CA ILE A 19 -25.13 16.72 -2.30
C ILE A 19 -26.52 17.30 -2.10
N GLN A 20 -27.55 16.47 -2.24
CA GLN A 20 -28.96 16.86 -2.08
C GLN A 20 -29.47 16.74 -0.63
N ASN A 21 -28.63 16.25 0.30
CA ASN A 21 -29.00 16.00 1.68
C ASN A 21 -28.96 17.25 2.55
N THR A 22 -29.83 17.28 3.54
CA THR A 22 -29.91 18.37 4.55
C THR A 22 -29.06 18.12 5.79
N CYS A 23 -28.29 17.00 5.84
CA CYS A 23 -27.39 16.71 6.94
C CYS A 23 -26.11 17.56 6.87
N ARG A 24 -25.47 17.76 8.01
CA ARG A 24 -24.15 18.37 8.07
C ARG A 24 -23.14 17.48 7.34
N ILE A 25 -22.34 18.07 6.44
CA ILE A 25 -21.25 17.36 5.75
C ILE A 25 -19.93 17.75 6.41
N VAL A 26 -19.07 16.76 6.60
CA VAL A 26 -17.67 16.88 7.04
C VAL A 26 -16.81 16.16 6.01
N THR A 27 -15.80 16.84 5.51
CA THR A 27 -14.93 16.33 4.45
C THR A 27 -13.57 15.91 5.00
N TYR A 28 -12.98 14.87 4.41
CA TYR A 28 -11.62 14.42 4.75
C TYR A 28 -10.86 13.98 3.50
N GLY A 29 -9.54 13.93 3.60
CA GLY A 29 -8.64 13.52 2.53
C GLY A 29 -7.39 14.37 2.43
N THR A 30 -6.62 14.19 1.36
CA THR A 30 -5.40 14.98 1.07
C THR A 30 -5.72 16.28 0.33
N HIS A 31 -6.91 16.39 -0.24
CA HIS A 31 -7.35 17.56 -0.99
C HIS A 31 -7.33 18.84 -0.12
N ALA A 32 -6.92 19.97 -0.72
CA ALA A 32 -6.72 21.23 0.01
C ALA A 32 -7.97 21.77 0.72
N ALA A 33 -9.15 21.46 0.18
CA ALA A 33 -10.44 21.91 0.71
C ALA A 33 -11.05 20.97 1.78
N ALA A 34 -10.36 19.89 2.17
CA ALA A 34 -10.88 18.98 3.20
C ALA A 34 -10.89 19.63 4.58
N ASP A 35 -11.98 19.44 5.35
CA ASP A 35 -12.09 19.89 6.75
C ASP A 35 -11.06 19.20 7.65
N TYR A 36 -10.80 17.90 7.40
CA TYR A 36 -9.74 17.09 8.01
C TYR A 36 -8.73 16.75 6.93
N ARG A 37 -7.80 17.68 6.67
CA ARG A 37 -6.83 17.55 5.60
C ARG A 37 -5.62 16.75 6.05
N ILE A 38 -5.34 15.65 5.33
CA ILE A 38 -4.13 14.85 5.52
C ILE A 38 -2.94 15.54 4.83
N LYS A 39 -1.82 15.65 5.55
CA LYS A 39 -0.58 16.27 5.09
C LYS A 39 0.63 15.45 5.52
N ASP A 40 1.75 15.64 4.85
CA ASP A 40 3.08 15.20 5.26
C ASP A 40 3.14 13.70 5.61
N ILE A 41 2.61 12.82 4.75
CA ILE A 41 2.69 11.37 4.96
C ILE A 41 4.12 10.90 4.73
N VAL A 42 4.69 10.27 5.76
CA VAL A 42 6.04 9.66 5.73
C VAL A 42 5.93 8.21 6.17
N TYR A 43 6.51 7.29 5.39
CA TYR A 43 6.60 5.87 5.73
C TYR A 43 8.00 5.53 6.23
N SER A 44 8.07 4.57 7.15
CA SER A 44 9.31 4.04 7.71
C SER A 44 9.11 2.60 8.17
N LYS A 45 10.18 1.92 8.57
CA LYS A 45 10.11 0.58 9.20
C LYS A 45 9.34 0.56 10.54
N GLN A 46 8.92 1.73 11.05
CA GLN A 46 8.09 1.85 12.25
C GLN A 46 6.60 2.09 11.94
N GLY A 47 6.24 2.27 10.67
CA GLY A 47 4.87 2.57 10.23
C GLY A 47 4.77 3.89 9.49
N ALA A 48 3.61 4.55 9.56
CA ALA A 48 3.33 5.84 8.94
C ALA A 48 3.21 6.96 9.96
N SER A 49 3.80 8.11 9.66
CA SER A 49 3.57 9.38 10.34
C SER A 49 2.89 10.35 9.38
N PHE A 50 1.93 11.11 9.84
CA PHE A 50 1.21 12.07 9.04
C PHE A 50 0.64 13.19 9.91
N LYS A 51 0.18 14.28 9.28
CA LYS A 51 -0.54 15.35 9.97
C LYS A 51 -1.97 15.41 9.51
N ILE A 52 -2.87 15.77 10.40
CA ILE A 52 -4.24 16.20 10.07
C ILE A 52 -4.35 17.67 10.41
N HIS A 53 -4.63 18.47 9.38
CA HIS A 53 -4.95 19.88 9.51
C HIS A 53 -6.45 20.03 9.73
N VAL A 54 -6.84 20.59 10.87
CA VAL A 54 -8.24 20.88 11.17
C VAL A 54 -8.36 22.20 11.90
N LYS A 55 -9.30 23.06 11.48
CA LYS A 55 -9.56 24.40 12.07
C LYS A 55 -8.29 25.26 12.23
N GLY A 56 -7.39 25.21 11.25
CA GLY A 56 -6.16 26.02 11.23
C GLY A 56 -4.98 25.45 12.02
N VAL A 57 -5.10 24.27 12.64
CA VAL A 57 -4.07 23.64 13.46
C VAL A 57 -3.65 22.30 12.85
N ASP A 58 -2.34 22.01 12.84
CA ASP A 58 -1.77 20.72 12.43
C ASP A 58 -1.57 19.82 13.65
N TYR A 59 -2.16 18.63 13.61
CA TYR A 59 -2.00 17.58 14.62
C TYR A 59 -1.21 16.42 14.03
N ALA A 60 -0.10 16.03 14.67
CA ALA A 60 0.75 14.93 14.24
C ALA A 60 0.19 13.59 14.72
N PHE A 61 0.08 12.63 13.83
CA PHE A 61 -0.37 11.27 14.10
C PHE A 61 0.72 10.26 13.72
N HIS A 62 0.70 9.13 14.39
CA HIS A 62 1.53 7.97 14.06
C HIS A 62 0.70 6.70 14.13
N THR A 63 0.97 5.78 13.22
CA THR A 63 0.35 4.44 13.19
C THR A 63 1.36 3.41 12.68
N LYS A 64 1.17 2.16 13.08
CA LYS A 64 1.94 1.04 12.52
C LYS A 64 1.49 0.66 11.11
N LEU A 65 0.29 1.08 10.72
CA LEU A 65 -0.30 0.74 9.42
C LEU A 65 0.35 1.55 8.30
N LEU A 66 0.66 0.90 7.20
CA LEU A 66 1.28 1.50 6.02
C LEU A 66 0.25 1.68 4.90
N GLY A 67 0.63 2.52 3.93
CA GLY A 67 -0.17 2.81 2.75
C GLY A 67 -1.12 4.00 2.92
N LYS A 68 -1.25 4.78 1.84
CA LYS A 68 -2.11 5.98 1.80
C LYS A 68 -3.56 5.64 2.13
N HIS A 69 -4.07 4.49 1.68
CA HIS A 69 -5.42 4.04 1.95
C HIS A 69 -5.69 3.88 3.46
N ASN A 70 -4.74 3.31 4.23
CA ASN A 70 -4.86 3.19 5.68
C ASN A 70 -4.85 4.57 6.37
N VAL A 71 -3.97 5.48 5.94
CA VAL A 71 -3.94 6.85 6.47
C VAL A 71 -5.27 7.56 6.22
N VAL A 72 -5.86 7.41 5.03
CA VAL A 72 -7.17 7.99 4.68
C VAL A 72 -8.29 7.38 5.52
N ASN A 73 -8.30 6.06 5.74
CA ASN A 73 -9.28 5.38 6.58
C ASN A 73 -9.17 5.83 8.05
N ILE A 74 -7.93 5.97 8.56
CA ILE A 74 -7.68 6.49 9.91
C ILE A 74 -8.18 7.94 10.03
N ALA A 75 -7.94 8.78 9.03
CA ALA A 75 -8.42 10.16 9.01
C ALA A 75 -9.96 10.23 9.04
N ALA A 76 -10.65 9.32 8.34
CA ALA A 76 -12.10 9.17 8.44
C ALA A 76 -12.53 8.85 9.89
N GLY A 77 -11.90 7.85 10.51
CA GLY A 77 -12.17 7.48 11.91
C GLY A 77 -11.92 8.63 12.89
N ILE A 78 -10.82 9.37 12.69
CA ILE A 78 -10.50 10.58 13.49
C ILE A 78 -11.57 11.65 13.31
N ALA A 79 -12.00 11.94 12.08
CA ALA A 79 -13.04 12.94 11.80
C ALA A 79 -14.36 12.57 12.50
N VAL A 80 -14.78 11.31 12.41
CA VAL A 80 -15.98 10.79 13.09
C VAL A 80 -15.85 10.94 14.60
N ALA A 81 -14.79 10.40 15.19
CA ALA A 81 -14.59 10.38 16.64
C ALA A 81 -14.48 11.80 17.22
N HIS A 82 -13.78 12.70 16.53
CA HIS A 82 -13.68 14.10 16.96
C HIS A 82 -15.03 14.83 16.86
N CYS A 83 -15.81 14.58 15.83
CA CYS A 83 -17.18 15.12 15.71
C CYS A 83 -18.13 14.58 16.80
N LEU A 84 -17.85 13.40 17.36
CA LEU A 84 -18.56 12.82 18.51
C LEU A 84 -18.02 13.30 19.87
N GLY A 85 -17.05 14.24 19.89
CA GLY A 85 -16.54 14.87 21.10
C GLY A 85 -15.29 14.26 21.70
N ILE A 86 -14.61 13.34 20.98
CA ILE A 86 -13.33 12.79 21.45
C ILE A 86 -12.21 13.77 21.09
N GLU A 87 -11.39 14.13 22.06
CA GLU A 87 -10.27 15.05 21.88
C GLU A 87 -9.21 14.49 20.93
N LEU A 88 -8.63 15.33 20.06
CA LEU A 88 -7.60 14.90 19.11
C LEU A 88 -6.36 14.34 19.79
N SER A 89 -6.00 14.82 20.99
CA SER A 89 -4.89 14.27 21.78
C SER A 89 -5.10 12.82 22.20
N VAL A 90 -6.33 12.43 22.50
CA VAL A 90 -6.69 11.03 22.79
C VAL A 90 -6.57 10.19 21.52
N LEU A 91 -7.05 10.71 20.38
CA LEU A 91 -6.98 10.02 19.08
C LEU A 91 -5.53 9.84 18.61
N GLN A 92 -4.62 10.78 18.91
CA GLN A 92 -3.19 10.64 18.64
C GLN A 92 -2.57 9.43 19.36
N GLU A 93 -2.99 9.15 20.58
CA GLU A 93 -2.53 7.95 21.30
C GLU A 93 -3.18 6.67 20.75
N LEU A 94 -4.47 6.67 20.49
CA LEU A 94 -5.19 5.51 19.98
C LEU A 94 -4.67 5.02 18.64
N THR A 95 -4.29 5.93 17.73
CA THR A 95 -3.79 5.56 16.40
C THR A 95 -2.47 4.79 16.43
N LYS A 96 -1.65 4.97 17.48
CA LYS A 96 -0.40 4.21 17.67
C LYS A 96 -0.65 2.72 17.96
N HIS A 97 -1.83 2.38 18.46
CA HIS A 97 -2.19 1.05 18.93
C HIS A 97 -3.17 0.32 18.00
N LEU A 98 -3.47 0.89 16.82
CA LEU A 98 -4.31 0.21 15.84
C LEU A 98 -3.70 -1.14 15.45
N PRO A 99 -4.49 -2.23 15.46
CA PRO A 99 -4.01 -3.55 15.06
C PRO A 99 -3.71 -3.59 13.57
N TYR A 100 -2.76 -4.42 13.16
CA TYR A 100 -2.59 -4.79 11.76
C TYR A 100 -3.81 -5.56 11.26
N VAL A 101 -4.08 -5.40 9.96
CA VAL A 101 -4.85 -6.37 9.20
C VAL A 101 -3.82 -7.32 8.59
N GLU A 102 -3.92 -8.62 8.86
CA GLU A 102 -2.98 -9.62 8.36
C GLU A 102 -2.89 -9.57 6.83
N HIS A 103 -1.68 -9.70 6.30
CA HIS A 103 -1.38 -9.69 4.87
C HIS A 103 -1.86 -8.43 4.11
N ARG A 104 -1.96 -7.28 4.80
CA ARG A 104 -2.34 -5.99 4.22
C ARG A 104 -1.27 -4.94 4.53
N LEU A 105 -0.21 -4.89 3.73
CA LEU A 105 0.97 -4.05 3.94
C LEU A 105 1.51 -4.15 5.38
N GLN A 106 1.52 -5.37 5.93
CA GLN A 106 1.97 -5.61 7.28
C GLN A 106 3.49 -5.65 7.35
N LEU A 107 4.07 -4.79 8.19
CA LEU A 107 5.50 -4.87 8.50
C LEU A 107 5.78 -6.01 9.47
N ARG A 108 6.68 -6.92 9.05
CA ARG A 108 7.17 -8.03 9.87
C ARG A 108 8.70 -8.04 9.87
N PRO A 109 9.35 -7.57 10.94
CA PRO A 109 10.80 -7.73 11.05
C PRO A 109 11.16 -9.22 11.18
N THR A 110 12.12 -9.66 10.38
CA THR A 110 12.70 -11.01 10.46
C THR A 110 14.15 -10.93 10.96
N SER A 111 14.81 -12.06 11.12
CA SER A 111 16.23 -12.09 11.49
C SER A 111 17.16 -11.58 10.37
N SER A 112 16.70 -11.61 9.10
CA SER A 112 17.53 -11.39 7.91
C SER A 112 17.14 -10.16 7.09
N TYR A 113 15.87 -9.71 7.17
CA TYR A 113 15.35 -8.57 6.41
C TYR A 113 14.06 -8.04 7.06
N THR A 114 13.55 -6.93 6.59
CA THR A 114 12.20 -6.46 6.93
C THR A 114 11.22 -6.94 5.86
N MET A 115 10.22 -7.74 6.24
CA MET A 115 9.14 -8.15 5.34
C MET A 115 8.05 -7.08 5.30
N LEU A 116 7.61 -6.73 4.11
CA LEU A 116 6.38 -5.99 3.83
C LEU A 116 5.39 -6.98 3.23
N ASP A 117 4.45 -7.44 4.03
CA ASP A 117 3.53 -8.53 3.71
C ASP A 117 2.21 -7.97 3.18
N ASP A 118 1.99 -8.06 1.87
CA ASP A 118 0.75 -7.69 1.18
C ASP A 118 0.19 -8.87 0.35
N ALA A 119 0.30 -10.06 0.93
CA ALA A 119 0.05 -11.34 0.25
C ALA A 119 -1.41 -11.82 0.31
N TYR A 120 -2.38 -11.01 0.73
CA TYR A 120 -3.78 -11.49 0.87
C TYR A 120 -4.50 -11.63 -0.47
N ASN A 121 -4.56 -10.56 -1.23
CA ASN A 121 -5.15 -10.49 -2.56
C ASN A 121 -4.77 -9.13 -3.16
N SER A 122 -4.22 -9.15 -4.35
CA SER A 122 -3.76 -7.94 -4.99
C SER A 122 -4.56 -7.61 -6.25
N ASN A 123 -4.58 -6.34 -6.56
CA ASN A 123 -5.04 -5.79 -7.82
C ASN A 123 -4.09 -4.66 -8.25
N VAL A 124 -4.26 -4.19 -9.48
CA VAL A 124 -3.35 -3.18 -10.07
C VAL A 124 -3.19 -1.93 -9.20
N GLU A 125 -4.27 -1.46 -8.58
CA GLU A 125 -4.24 -0.26 -7.73
C GLU A 125 -3.55 -0.56 -6.38
N GLY A 126 -3.85 -1.72 -5.78
CA GLY A 126 -3.22 -2.18 -4.53
C GLY A 126 -1.71 -2.33 -4.68
N ALA A 127 -1.26 -3.02 -5.74
CA ALA A 127 0.16 -3.19 -6.04
C ALA A 127 0.86 -1.84 -6.26
N THR A 128 0.21 -0.89 -6.93
CA THR A 128 0.75 0.48 -7.08
C THR A 128 0.98 1.12 -5.72
N TYR A 129 0.03 1.03 -4.79
CA TYR A 129 0.20 1.58 -3.44
C TYR A 129 1.27 0.84 -2.62
N ALA A 130 1.38 -0.48 -2.77
CA ALA A 130 2.42 -1.27 -2.10
C ALA A 130 3.82 -0.85 -2.57
N LEU A 131 4.00 -0.69 -3.88
CA LEU A 131 5.24 -0.21 -4.48
C LEU A 131 5.56 1.24 -4.09
N GLU A 132 4.56 2.13 -4.00
CA GLU A 132 4.75 3.50 -3.49
C GLU A 132 5.26 3.52 -2.04
N VAL A 133 4.79 2.58 -1.21
CA VAL A 133 5.28 2.43 0.16
C VAL A 133 6.70 1.93 0.16
N LEU A 134 7.01 0.87 -0.61
CA LEU A 134 8.35 0.30 -0.73
C LEU A 134 9.36 1.36 -1.19
N ALA A 135 9.03 2.14 -2.21
CA ALA A 135 9.89 3.20 -2.76
C ALA A 135 10.29 4.28 -1.75
N LYS A 136 9.53 4.44 -0.66
CA LYS A 136 9.79 5.41 0.41
C LYS A 136 10.53 4.82 1.61
N MET A 137 10.81 3.53 1.59
CA MET A 137 11.56 2.86 2.64
C MET A 137 13.06 2.90 2.35
N GLU A 138 13.86 2.99 3.40
CA GLU A 138 15.32 2.91 3.28
C GLU A 138 15.76 1.46 3.17
N GLY A 139 16.77 1.20 2.34
CA GLY A 139 17.42 -0.08 2.17
C GLY A 139 17.29 -0.66 0.77
N LYS A 140 17.74 -1.91 0.59
CA LYS A 140 17.62 -2.65 -0.67
C LYS A 140 16.20 -3.17 -0.83
N HIS A 141 15.57 -2.89 -1.97
CA HIS A 141 14.20 -3.27 -2.27
C HIS A 141 14.16 -4.57 -3.07
N ILE A 142 13.51 -5.58 -2.52
CA ILE A 142 13.28 -6.87 -3.19
C ILE A 142 11.78 -7.06 -3.29
N VAL A 143 11.27 -7.43 -4.48
CA VAL A 143 9.86 -7.75 -4.65
C VAL A 143 9.71 -9.20 -5.04
N VAL A 144 8.85 -9.92 -4.33
CA VAL A 144 8.44 -11.30 -4.61
C VAL A 144 6.97 -11.29 -4.98
N THR A 145 6.61 -11.70 -6.20
CA THR A 145 5.22 -11.68 -6.66
C THR A 145 4.95 -12.76 -7.71
N PRO A 146 3.75 -13.39 -7.68
CA PRO A 146 3.24 -14.20 -8.78
C PRO A 146 2.54 -13.35 -9.87
N GLY A 147 2.41 -12.03 -9.67
CA GLY A 147 1.55 -11.19 -10.48
C GLY A 147 0.09 -11.20 -10.02
N PHE A 148 -0.82 -10.88 -10.91
CA PHE A 148 -2.25 -10.80 -10.64
C PHE A 148 -2.97 -12.04 -11.14
N LEU A 149 -4.13 -12.34 -10.53
CA LEU A 149 -5.03 -13.43 -10.94
C LEU A 149 -6.37 -12.85 -11.37
N ASP A 150 -7.09 -13.61 -12.19
CA ASP A 150 -8.49 -13.37 -12.56
C ASP A 150 -8.79 -12.02 -13.24
N LEU A 151 -7.83 -11.45 -14.00
CA LEU A 151 -8.00 -10.19 -14.70
C LEU A 151 -8.61 -10.33 -16.12
N GLY A 152 -8.80 -11.56 -16.62
CA GLY A 152 -9.32 -11.81 -17.96
C GLY A 152 -8.54 -11.05 -19.05
N ASP A 153 -9.26 -10.37 -19.96
CA ASP A 153 -8.64 -9.66 -21.10
C ASP A 153 -7.68 -8.51 -20.69
N MET A 154 -7.71 -8.11 -19.41
CA MET A 154 -6.80 -7.04 -18.90
C MET A 154 -5.47 -7.59 -18.38
N GLU A 155 -5.31 -8.91 -18.28
CA GLU A 155 -4.18 -9.57 -17.62
C GLU A 155 -2.83 -9.15 -18.22
N GLU A 156 -2.67 -9.21 -19.53
CA GLU A 156 -1.45 -8.84 -20.22
C GLU A 156 -1.03 -7.39 -19.92
N ASN A 157 -1.95 -6.45 -20.12
CA ASN A 157 -1.67 -5.02 -19.91
C ASN A 157 -1.36 -4.70 -18.43
N ALA A 158 -2.04 -5.36 -17.50
CA ALA A 158 -1.83 -5.19 -16.08
C ALA A 158 -0.45 -5.70 -15.65
N HIS A 159 -0.01 -6.85 -16.16
CA HIS A 159 1.33 -7.40 -15.88
C HIS A 159 2.45 -6.58 -16.54
N ILE A 160 2.27 -6.08 -17.76
CA ILE A 160 3.22 -5.15 -18.39
C ILE A 160 3.34 -3.87 -17.54
N LEU A 161 2.22 -3.33 -17.06
CA LEU A 161 2.23 -2.16 -16.18
C LEU A 161 2.96 -2.44 -14.87
N LEU A 162 2.67 -3.59 -14.23
CA LEU A 162 3.38 -4.02 -13.01
C LEU A 162 4.88 -4.10 -13.25
N GLY A 163 5.34 -4.72 -14.35
CA GLY A 163 6.75 -4.80 -14.70
C GLY A 163 7.41 -3.41 -14.82
N LYS A 164 6.73 -2.45 -15.44
CA LYS A 164 7.23 -1.07 -15.53
C LYS A 164 7.30 -0.37 -14.17
N GLN A 165 6.36 -0.64 -13.28
CA GLN A 165 6.37 -0.08 -11.92
C GLN A 165 7.47 -0.72 -11.07
N LEU A 166 7.65 -2.04 -11.16
CA LEU A 166 8.75 -2.77 -10.50
C LEU A 166 10.11 -2.20 -10.90
N ALA A 167 10.32 -1.92 -12.18
CA ALA A 167 11.57 -1.35 -12.68
C ALA A 167 11.95 0.00 -12.07
N GLN A 168 10.99 0.74 -11.52
CA GLN A 168 11.22 2.05 -10.90
C GLN A 168 11.58 1.96 -9.42
N VAL A 169 11.30 0.83 -8.77
CA VAL A 169 11.33 0.72 -7.31
C VAL A 169 12.22 -0.40 -6.82
N ALA A 170 12.22 -1.55 -7.50
CA ALA A 170 12.91 -2.75 -7.02
C ALA A 170 14.38 -2.78 -7.45
N ASP A 171 15.26 -3.20 -6.55
CA ASP A 171 16.65 -3.57 -6.85
C ASP A 171 16.72 -5.02 -7.35
N GLU A 172 15.84 -5.90 -6.83
CA GLU A 172 15.72 -7.30 -7.27
C GLU A 172 14.25 -7.67 -7.42
N VAL A 173 13.91 -8.40 -8.47
CA VAL A 173 12.56 -8.89 -8.77
C VAL A 173 12.56 -10.41 -8.83
N ILE A 174 11.78 -11.04 -7.96
CA ILE A 174 11.58 -12.50 -7.91
C ILE A 174 10.12 -12.77 -8.32
N LEU A 175 9.95 -13.35 -9.49
CA LEU A 175 8.66 -13.73 -10.04
C LEU A 175 8.38 -15.21 -9.76
N VAL A 176 7.16 -15.53 -9.33
CA VAL A 176 6.75 -16.90 -9.00
C VAL A 176 5.73 -17.39 -10.01
N GLY A 177 6.01 -18.52 -10.68
CA GLY A 177 5.19 -19.07 -11.76
C GLY A 177 5.56 -18.49 -13.13
N GLN A 178 5.58 -19.35 -14.15
CA GLN A 178 6.08 -18.96 -15.48
C GLN A 178 5.05 -18.21 -16.32
N HIS A 179 3.77 -18.51 -16.14
CA HIS A 179 2.72 -17.98 -17.01
C HIS A 179 2.57 -16.46 -16.86
N GLN A 180 2.35 -15.98 -15.65
CA GLN A 180 2.16 -14.56 -15.35
C GLN A 180 3.47 -13.77 -15.48
N SER A 181 4.59 -14.41 -15.18
CA SER A 181 5.92 -13.81 -15.25
C SER A 181 6.28 -13.28 -16.64
N LYS A 182 5.77 -13.92 -17.70
CA LYS A 182 6.08 -13.53 -19.08
C LYS A 182 5.80 -12.05 -19.38
N HIS A 183 4.62 -11.58 -19.05
CA HIS A 183 4.21 -10.19 -19.34
C HIS A 183 4.81 -9.20 -18.32
N ILE A 184 5.13 -9.64 -17.09
CA ILE A 184 5.87 -8.80 -16.15
C ILE A 184 7.29 -8.58 -16.65
N VAL A 185 7.97 -9.64 -17.13
CA VAL A 185 9.31 -9.54 -17.74
C VAL A 185 9.30 -8.63 -18.95
N GLU A 186 8.26 -8.71 -19.78
CA GLU A 186 8.09 -7.79 -20.92
C GLU A 186 8.02 -6.33 -20.44
N GLY A 187 7.25 -6.04 -19.41
CA GLY A 187 7.17 -4.71 -18.80
C GLY A 187 8.51 -4.21 -18.26
N LEU A 188 9.27 -5.07 -17.57
CA LEU A 188 10.63 -4.79 -17.08
C LEU A 188 11.57 -4.48 -18.24
N GLN A 189 11.53 -5.27 -19.34
CA GLN A 189 12.33 -5.04 -20.55
C GLN A 189 11.99 -3.73 -21.24
N GLN A 190 10.68 -3.41 -21.38
CA GLN A 190 10.23 -2.12 -21.95
C GLN A 190 10.72 -0.93 -21.11
N ALA A 191 10.88 -1.10 -19.81
CA ALA A 191 11.45 -0.11 -18.89
C ALA A 191 12.98 -0.14 -18.82
N GLN A 192 13.65 -0.98 -19.63
CA GLN A 192 15.12 -1.14 -19.68
C GLN A 192 15.73 -1.59 -18.33
N TYR A 193 14.98 -2.35 -17.54
CA TYR A 193 15.48 -2.91 -16.30
C TYR A 193 16.53 -3.98 -16.54
N ASP A 194 17.59 -4.04 -15.71
CA ASP A 194 18.68 -4.99 -15.88
C ASP A 194 18.21 -6.42 -15.59
N SER A 195 18.23 -7.27 -16.63
CA SER A 195 17.79 -8.66 -16.56
C SER A 195 18.56 -9.52 -15.56
N ARG A 196 19.76 -9.09 -15.12
CA ARG A 196 20.54 -9.80 -14.09
C ARG A 196 19.89 -9.75 -12.70
N HIS A 197 18.93 -8.86 -12.50
CA HIS A 197 18.19 -8.66 -11.28
C HIS A 197 16.73 -9.17 -11.37
N VAL A 198 16.43 -9.97 -12.41
CA VAL A 198 15.11 -10.59 -12.61
C VAL A 198 15.24 -12.10 -12.53
N TYR A 199 14.50 -12.70 -11.65
CA TYR A 199 14.49 -14.13 -11.39
C TYR A 199 13.08 -14.68 -11.57
N VAL A 200 12.94 -15.79 -12.29
CA VAL A 200 11.67 -16.49 -12.46
C VAL A 200 11.80 -17.86 -11.80
N CYS A 201 11.07 -18.07 -10.73
CA CYS A 201 11.01 -19.29 -9.93
C CYS A 201 9.78 -20.11 -10.30
N GLU A 202 9.88 -21.43 -10.27
CA GLU A 202 8.72 -22.30 -10.53
C GLU A 202 7.70 -22.26 -9.40
N ASN A 203 8.17 -22.11 -8.15
CA ASN A 203 7.34 -22.11 -6.96
C ASN A 203 7.91 -21.20 -5.87
N ILE A 204 7.12 -20.99 -4.83
CA ILE A 204 7.47 -20.12 -3.71
C ILE A 204 8.67 -20.64 -2.89
N GLN A 205 8.89 -21.95 -2.83
CA GLN A 205 10.01 -22.55 -2.10
C GLN A 205 11.34 -22.15 -2.75
N GLU A 206 11.40 -22.22 -4.08
CA GLU A 206 12.56 -21.78 -4.85
C GLU A 206 12.82 -20.27 -4.66
N ALA A 207 11.76 -19.46 -4.67
CA ALA A 207 11.85 -18.04 -4.39
C ALA A 207 12.41 -17.76 -2.99
N PHE A 208 12.01 -18.51 -1.95
CA PHE A 208 12.56 -18.37 -0.61
C PHE A 208 14.04 -18.75 -0.52
N GLU A 209 14.49 -19.81 -1.22
CA GLU A 209 15.91 -20.17 -1.23
C GLU A 209 16.75 -19.10 -1.93
N LEU A 210 16.25 -18.52 -3.00
CA LEU A 210 16.90 -17.40 -3.68
C LEU A 210 16.93 -16.15 -2.79
N LEU A 211 15.81 -15.83 -2.15
CA LEU A 211 15.71 -14.69 -1.25
C LEU A 211 16.73 -14.74 -0.10
N LYS A 212 17.03 -15.93 0.45
CA LYS A 212 18.08 -16.12 1.47
C LYS A 212 19.47 -15.70 0.98
N GLN A 213 19.72 -15.76 -0.33
CA GLN A 213 21.00 -15.38 -0.93
C GLN A 213 21.06 -13.87 -1.25
N LEU A 214 19.92 -13.27 -1.62
CA LEU A 214 19.83 -11.89 -2.09
C LEU A 214 19.58 -10.89 -0.97
N ALA A 215 18.82 -11.29 0.06
CA ALA A 215 18.40 -10.39 1.12
C ALA A 215 19.50 -10.18 2.18
N THR A 216 19.56 -8.97 2.69
CA THR A 216 20.42 -8.56 3.80
C THR A 216 19.58 -7.91 4.89
N LYS A 217 20.17 -7.62 6.06
CA LYS A 217 19.46 -6.95 7.17
C LYS A 217 18.86 -5.60 6.81
N ASP A 218 19.44 -4.93 5.84
CA ASP A 218 18.95 -3.64 5.36
C ASP A 218 17.87 -3.78 4.28
N SER A 219 17.63 -4.99 3.77
CA SER A 219 16.62 -5.21 2.75
C SER A 219 15.21 -5.02 3.29
N VAL A 220 14.35 -4.46 2.45
CA VAL A 220 12.90 -4.49 2.57
C VAL A 220 12.36 -5.38 1.46
N VAL A 221 11.69 -6.46 1.85
CA VAL A 221 11.14 -7.45 0.93
C VAL A 221 9.63 -7.33 0.89
N LEU A 222 9.10 -6.89 -0.23
CA LEU A 222 7.66 -6.86 -0.48
C LEU A 222 7.22 -8.23 -1.02
N PHE A 223 6.30 -8.88 -0.32
CA PHE A 223 5.51 -10.00 -0.84
C PHE A 223 4.18 -9.41 -1.34
N GLU A 224 4.05 -9.35 -2.65
CA GLU A 224 2.90 -8.76 -3.33
C GLU A 224 2.06 -9.86 -3.95
N ASN A 225 0.84 -10.01 -3.47
CA ASN A 225 -0.08 -11.10 -3.80
C ASN A 225 0.38 -12.49 -3.31
N ASP A 226 -0.54 -13.44 -3.28
CA ASP A 226 -0.29 -14.85 -2.99
C ASP A 226 -0.91 -15.71 -4.10
N LEU A 227 -0.28 -16.85 -4.40
CA LEU A 227 -0.89 -17.87 -5.23
C LEU A 227 -1.79 -18.74 -4.36
N PRO A 228 -3.09 -18.80 -4.61
CA PRO A 228 -3.94 -19.80 -3.98
C PRO A 228 -3.36 -21.20 -4.21
N ASP A 229 -3.50 -22.09 -3.23
CA ASP A 229 -2.98 -23.49 -3.29
C ASP A 229 -3.42 -24.22 -4.57
N ALA A 230 -4.54 -23.83 -5.18
CA ALA A 230 -5.03 -24.39 -6.43
C ALA A 230 -4.12 -24.17 -7.65
N PHE A 231 -3.18 -23.21 -7.59
CA PHE A 231 -2.24 -22.90 -8.67
C PHE A 231 -0.82 -23.42 -8.40
N ASN A 232 -0.62 -24.14 -7.29
CA ASN A 232 0.64 -24.77 -6.92
C ASN A 232 0.85 -26.16 -7.55
N HIS A 233 0.19 -26.46 -8.70
CA HIS A 233 0.30 -27.75 -9.40
C HIS A 233 0.97 -27.61 -10.77
#